data_f9e4c5ed3498a7d9f9bc9b50c9987a3b
#
_entry.id   f9e4c5ed3498a7d9f9bc9b50c9987a3b
#
_cell.length_a   1.000
_cell.length_b   1.000
_cell.length_c   1.000
_cell.angle_alpha   90.00
_cell.angle_beta   90.00
_cell.angle_gamma   90.00
#
_symmetry.space_group_name_H-M   'P 1'
#
loop_
_entity.id
_entity.type
_entity.pdbx_description
1 polymer ?
#
loop_
_entity_poly.entity_id
_entity_poly.type
_entity_poly.pdbx_seq_one_letter_code
_entity_poly.pdbx_strand_id
1 'polypeptide(L)'
;MLNNLMPWVQAVALGHRPVLQVYGTDYDTRDGTCVRDYIHVMDLGEGHVAAVKKVLATPDIRCVPYNLGTGTGTTVLEMVHAFEEASGLKVNCNLTDRRPGDAQAVWAATETAEKELG
;
A
#
# COMPACT_ATOMS: atom_id res chain seq x y z
N MET A 1 -16.38 -0.81 7.85
CA MET A 1 -16.24 -1.40 6.48
C MET A 1 -14.75 -1.55 6.19
N LEU A 2 -14.29 -2.72 5.68
CA LEU A 2 -12.89 -2.94 5.32
C LEU A 2 -12.64 -2.33 3.94
N ASN A 3 -11.79 -1.30 3.83
CA ASN A 3 -11.55 -0.58 2.58
C ASN A 3 -10.16 -0.82 1.98
N ASN A 4 -9.22 -1.39 2.76
CA ASN A 4 -7.83 -1.60 2.35
C ASN A 4 -7.49 -3.09 2.29
N LEU A 5 -6.47 -3.47 1.51
CA LEU A 5 -6.07 -4.85 1.30
C LEU A 5 -5.70 -5.58 2.60
N MET A 6 -4.79 -5.03 3.41
CA MET A 6 -4.28 -5.70 4.60
C MET A 6 -5.37 -6.06 5.63
N PRO A 7 -6.35 -5.19 5.96
CA PRO A 7 -7.49 -5.58 6.80
C PRO A 7 -8.33 -6.74 6.24
N TRP A 8 -8.46 -6.85 4.92
CA TRP A 8 -9.13 -7.98 4.29
C TRP A 8 -8.31 -9.26 4.39
N VAL A 9 -7.00 -9.20 4.12
CA VAL A 9 -6.07 -10.32 4.28
C VAL A 9 -6.16 -10.89 5.70
N GLN A 10 -6.06 -10.02 6.70
CA GLN A 10 -6.17 -10.40 8.12
C GLN A 10 -7.53 -11.03 8.44
N ALA A 11 -8.63 -10.43 7.96
CA ALA A 11 -9.97 -10.94 8.24
C ALA A 11 -10.21 -12.32 7.61
N VAL A 12 -9.64 -12.60 6.43
CA VAL A 12 -9.72 -13.92 5.80
C VAL A 12 -8.85 -14.92 6.55
N ALA A 13 -7.61 -14.58 6.88
CA ALA A 13 -6.70 -15.43 7.61
C ALA A 13 -7.25 -15.86 8.99
N LEU A 14 -7.97 -14.97 9.67
CA LEU A 14 -8.62 -15.21 10.96
C LEU A 14 -10.01 -15.89 10.84
N GLY A 15 -10.46 -16.23 9.63
CA GLY A 15 -11.76 -16.85 9.39
C GLY A 15 -12.97 -15.91 9.55
N HIS A 16 -12.76 -14.60 9.73
CA HIS A 16 -13.83 -13.62 9.81
C HIS A 16 -14.47 -13.33 8.44
N ARG A 17 -13.79 -13.68 7.37
CA ARG A 17 -14.25 -13.61 5.99
C ARG A 17 -13.86 -14.89 5.25
N PRO A 18 -14.69 -15.39 4.30
CA PRO A 18 -14.43 -16.66 3.65
C PRO A 18 -13.29 -16.61 2.64
N VAL A 19 -13.12 -15.46 1.96
CA VAL A 19 -12.21 -15.33 0.82
C VAL A 19 -11.83 -13.87 0.56
N LEU A 20 -10.59 -13.66 0.10
CA LEU A 20 -10.11 -12.39 -0.44
C LEU A 20 -10.40 -12.34 -1.95
N GLN A 21 -11.11 -11.32 -2.42
CA GLN A 21 -11.27 -11.08 -3.86
C GLN A 21 -10.02 -10.34 -4.38
N VAL A 22 -9.32 -10.97 -5.32
CA VAL A 22 -8.17 -10.38 -6.03
C VAL A 22 -8.64 -9.96 -7.42
N TYR A 23 -8.72 -8.65 -7.64
CA TYR A 23 -9.26 -8.08 -8.87
C TYR A 23 -8.17 -7.84 -9.92
N GLY A 24 -8.31 -8.52 -11.07
CA GLY A 24 -7.37 -8.49 -12.18
C GLY A 24 -6.17 -9.42 -11.96
N THR A 25 -5.97 -10.31 -12.93
CA THR A 25 -4.91 -11.32 -12.93
C THR A 25 -4.15 -11.35 -14.25
N ASP A 26 -4.44 -10.37 -15.09
CA ASP A 26 -3.95 -10.24 -16.46
C ASP A 26 -3.23 -8.90 -16.71
N TYR A 27 -2.82 -8.20 -15.63
CA TYR A 27 -1.95 -7.04 -15.73
C TYR A 27 -0.54 -7.45 -16.18
N ASP A 28 0.14 -6.58 -16.91
CA ASP A 28 1.56 -6.76 -17.25
C ASP A 28 2.44 -6.43 -16.04
N THR A 29 2.45 -7.35 -15.08
CA THR A 29 3.15 -7.28 -13.80
C THR A 29 3.77 -8.65 -13.47
N ARG A 30 4.57 -8.74 -12.41
CA ARG A 30 5.30 -9.98 -12.05
C ARG A 30 4.41 -11.22 -11.88
N ASP A 31 3.19 -11.03 -11.38
CA ASP A 31 2.24 -12.13 -11.10
C ASP A 31 0.84 -11.90 -11.69
N GLY A 32 0.69 -10.88 -12.53
CA GLY A 32 -0.58 -10.53 -13.17
C GLY A 32 -1.50 -9.67 -12.30
N THR A 33 -1.20 -9.46 -11.02
CA THR A 33 -2.01 -8.62 -10.15
C THR A 33 -1.50 -7.18 -10.10
N CYS A 34 -2.34 -6.23 -9.68
CA CYS A 34 -1.93 -4.83 -9.66
C CYS A 34 -0.86 -4.55 -8.58
N VAL A 35 -0.02 -3.55 -8.87
CA VAL A 35 1.08 -3.11 -8.01
C VAL A 35 0.69 -1.86 -7.25
N ARG A 36 0.99 -1.82 -5.94
CA ARG A 36 0.80 -0.65 -5.07
C ARG A 36 2.00 -0.47 -4.15
N ASP A 37 2.12 0.74 -3.62
CA ASP A 37 3.08 1.06 -2.57
C ASP A 37 2.37 0.93 -1.22
N TYR A 38 2.77 -0.08 -0.44
CA TYR A 38 2.20 -0.35 0.88
C TYR A 38 3.11 0.21 1.96
N ILE A 39 2.79 1.39 2.45
CA ILE A 39 3.49 2.02 3.57
C ILE A 39 2.89 1.58 4.91
N HIS A 40 3.74 1.34 5.92
CA HIS A 40 3.26 1.06 7.27
C HIS A 40 2.67 2.33 7.90
N VAL A 41 1.60 2.17 8.68
CA VAL A 41 0.88 3.32 9.27
C VAL A 41 1.74 4.15 10.22
N MET A 42 2.73 3.55 10.90
CA MET A 42 3.67 4.27 11.75
C MET A 42 4.60 5.17 10.93
N ASP A 43 5.15 4.65 9.82
CA ASP A 43 6.03 5.41 8.93
C ASP A 43 5.24 6.56 8.27
N LEU A 44 3.98 6.31 7.89
CA LEU A 44 3.08 7.35 7.41
C LEU A 44 2.86 8.44 8.48
N GLY A 45 2.69 8.04 9.74
CA GLY A 45 2.55 8.95 10.88
C GLY A 45 3.82 9.79 11.11
N GLU A 46 4.99 9.16 11.04
CA GLU A 46 6.29 9.84 11.17
C GLU A 46 6.50 10.86 10.05
N GLY A 47 6.18 10.49 8.81
CA GLY A 47 6.20 11.42 7.68
C GLY A 47 5.29 12.64 7.87
N HIS A 48 4.09 12.45 8.44
CA HIS A 48 3.20 13.56 8.78
C HIS A 48 3.80 14.48 9.86
N VAL A 49 4.42 13.89 10.91
CA VAL A 49 5.08 14.67 11.95
C VAL A 49 6.26 15.47 11.37
N ALA A 50 7.06 14.85 10.48
CA ALA A 50 8.16 15.53 9.81
C ALA A 50 7.65 16.70 8.94
N ALA A 51 6.56 16.50 8.18
CA ALA A 51 5.94 17.55 7.39
C ALA A 51 5.44 18.72 8.25
N VAL A 52 4.80 18.45 9.39
CA VAL A 52 4.37 19.51 10.34
C VAL A 52 5.57 20.28 10.88
N LYS A 53 6.65 19.61 11.28
CA LYS A 53 7.89 20.25 11.73
C LYS A 53 8.47 21.15 10.65
N LYS A 54 8.49 20.68 9.39
CA LYS A 54 8.96 21.46 8.24
C LYS A 54 8.15 22.74 8.05
N VAL A 55 6.81 22.64 8.09
CA VAL A 55 5.90 23.79 7.96
C VAL A 55 6.16 24.81 9.07
N LEU A 56 6.29 24.36 10.33
CA LEU A 56 6.54 25.26 11.46
C LEU A 56 7.93 25.92 11.43
N ALA A 57 8.93 25.26 10.83
CA ALA A 57 10.30 25.74 10.75
C ALA A 57 10.59 26.60 9.50
N THR A 58 9.70 26.60 8.51
CA THR A 58 9.95 27.28 7.23
C THR A 58 8.94 28.41 7.01
N PRO A 59 9.32 29.69 7.25
CA PRO A 59 8.47 30.81 6.93
C PRO A 59 8.07 30.81 5.45
N ASP A 60 6.82 31.15 5.17
CA ASP A 60 6.27 31.29 3.81
C ASP A 60 6.34 30.03 2.94
N ILE A 61 6.44 28.82 3.54
CA ILE A 61 6.49 27.54 2.81
C ILE A 61 5.29 27.33 1.87
N ARG A 62 4.16 28.00 2.12
CA ARG A 62 2.92 27.90 1.34
C ARG A 62 2.42 26.44 1.30
N CYS A 63 2.14 25.92 0.09
CA CYS A 63 1.65 24.56 -0.15
C CYS A 63 2.69 23.77 -0.95
N VAL A 64 3.32 22.81 -0.30
CA VAL A 64 4.29 21.90 -0.91
C VAL A 64 3.77 20.45 -0.77
N PRO A 65 3.60 19.72 -1.87
CA PRO A 65 3.18 18.31 -1.81
C PRO A 65 4.38 17.40 -1.49
N TYR A 66 4.17 16.43 -0.59
CA TYR A 66 5.13 15.38 -0.30
C TYR A 66 4.45 14.02 -0.52
N ASN A 67 5.02 13.20 -1.40
CA ASN A 67 4.59 11.81 -1.54
C ASN A 67 5.26 10.98 -0.44
N LEU A 68 4.45 10.26 0.33
CA LEU A 68 4.92 9.32 1.35
C LEU A 68 4.65 7.89 0.88
N GLY A 69 5.67 7.05 0.92
CA GLY A 69 5.62 5.67 0.50
C GLY A 69 6.97 4.99 0.73
N THR A 70 7.09 3.76 0.26
CA THR A 70 8.35 3.01 0.30
C THR A 70 9.21 3.25 -0.95
N GLY A 71 8.64 3.89 -1.98
CA GLY A 71 9.27 4.06 -3.29
C GLY A 71 9.33 2.76 -4.10
N THR A 72 8.76 1.67 -3.59
CA THR A 72 8.77 0.36 -4.23
C THR A 72 7.36 -0.18 -4.41
N GLY A 73 7.11 -0.82 -5.55
CA GLY A 73 5.83 -1.42 -5.85
C GLY A 73 5.76 -2.88 -5.45
N THR A 74 4.72 -3.27 -4.72
CA THR A 74 4.43 -4.65 -4.33
C THR A 74 3.12 -5.09 -4.95
N THR A 75 3.05 -6.31 -5.50
CA THR A 75 1.81 -6.85 -6.06
C THR A 75 0.86 -7.32 -4.95
N VAL A 76 -0.42 -7.54 -5.32
CA VAL A 76 -1.40 -8.05 -4.34
C VAL A 76 -1.02 -9.43 -3.84
N LEU A 77 -0.58 -10.34 -4.72
CA LEU A 77 -0.21 -11.71 -4.32
C LEU A 77 1.10 -11.74 -3.53
N GLU A 78 2.09 -10.89 -3.86
CA GLU A 78 3.31 -10.74 -3.04
C GLU A 78 2.96 -10.33 -1.61
N MET A 79 2.02 -9.38 -1.42
CA MET A 79 1.58 -8.96 -0.09
C MET A 79 0.87 -10.10 0.66
N VAL A 80 0.03 -10.90 -0.03
CA VAL A 80 -0.62 -12.07 0.56
C VAL A 80 0.42 -13.10 1.00
N HIS A 81 1.38 -13.44 0.14
CA HIS A 81 2.44 -14.40 0.45
C HIS A 81 3.30 -13.94 1.64
N ALA A 82 3.72 -12.69 1.66
CA ALA A 82 4.49 -12.14 2.78
C ALA A 82 3.71 -12.23 4.11
N PHE A 83 2.39 -11.98 4.07
CA PHE A 83 1.53 -12.15 5.25
C PHE A 83 1.43 -13.62 5.69
N GLU A 84 1.26 -14.56 4.75
CA GLU A 84 1.20 -15.99 5.04
C GLU A 84 2.51 -16.50 5.67
N GLU A 85 3.65 -16.08 5.12
CA GLU A 85 4.97 -16.43 5.65
C GLU A 85 5.17 -15.89 7.08
N ALA A 86 4.83 -14.63 7.30
CA ALA A 86 5.02 -13.99 8.61
C ALA A 86 4.06 -14.51 9.69
N SER A 87 2.82 -14.86 9.33
CA SER A 87 1.79 -15.27 10.28
C SER A 87 1.65 -16.79 10.45
N GLY A 88 2.12 -17.58 9.47
CA GLY A 88 1.85 -19.02 9.39
C GLY A 88 0.39 -19.38 9.04
N LEU A 89 -0.46 -18.38 8.76
CA LEU A 89 -1.86 -18.54 8.41
C LEU A 89 -2.04 -18.56 6.90
N LYS A 90 -3.10 -19.22 6.41
CA LYS A 90 -3.45 -19.23 4.99
C LYS A 90 -4.54 -18.21 4.67
N VAL A 91 -4.42 -17.58 3.50
CA VAL A 91 -5.38 -16.61 2.96
C VAL A 91 -6.03 -17.18 1.70
N ASN A 92 -7.29 -17.57 1.80
CA ASN A 92 -8.04 -18.04 0.63
C ASN A 92 -8.28 -16.87 -0.32
N CYS A 93 -7.78 -16.97 -1.55
CA CYS A 93 -7.94 -15.96 -2.58
C CYS A 93 -8.89 -16.47 -3.69
N ASN A 94 -9.77 -15.60 -4.16
CA ASN A 94 -10.55 -15.80 -5.38
C ASN A 94 -10.09 -14.78 -6.43
N LEU A 95 -9.55 -15.27 -7.52
CA LEU A 95 -9.06 -14.46 -8.63
C LEU A 95 -10.24 -14.07 -9.52
N THR A 96 -10.44 -12.78 -9.75
CA THR A 96 -11.57 -12.24 -10.52
C THR A 96 -11.10 -11.26 -11.59
N ASP A 97 -12.02 -10.86 -12.47
CA ASP A 97 -11.77 -9.88 -13.50
C ASP A 97 -11.37 -8.51 -12.94
N ARG A 98 -10.75 -7.68 -13.78
CA ARG A 98 -10.36 -6.31 -13.41
C ARG A 98 -11.55 -5.49 -12.97
N ARG A 99 -11.35 -4.66 -11.96
CA ARG A 99 -12.29 -3.61 -11.57
C ARG A 99 -12.09 -2.36 -12.43
N PRO A 100 -13.16 -1.73 -12.94
CA PRO A 100 -13.04 -0.44 -13.63
C PRO A 100 -12.36 0.61 -12.75
N GLY A 101 -11.37 1.30 -13.32
CA GLY A 101 -10.63 2.36 -12.64
C GLY A 101 -9.38 1.90 -11.86
N ASP A 102 -9.11 0.61 -11.75
CA ASP A 102 -7.85 0.14 -11.15
C ASP A 102 -6.68 0.36 -12.12
N ALA A 103 -5.68 1.12 -11.66
CA ALA A 103 -4.42 1.26 -12.37
C ALA A 103 -3.57 0.00 -12.22
N GLN A 104 -2.82 -0.36 -13.28
CA GLN A 104 -1.91 -1.51 -13.26
C GLN A 104 -0.87 -1.40 -12.17
N ALA A 105 -0.21 -0.24 -12.04
CA ALA A 105 0.87 -0.01 -11.09
C ALA A 105 0.88 1.45 -10.62
N VAL A 106 1.03 1.63 -9.30
CA VAL A 106 1.17 2.95 -8.66
C VAL A 106 2.09 2.81 -7.45
N TRP A 107 3.14 3.61 -7.41
CA TRP A 107 4.01 3.78 -6.24
C TRP A 107 4.48 5.22 -6.12
N ALA A 108 4.95 5.60 -4.92
CA ALA A 108 5.34 6.96 -4.61
C ALA A 108 6.71 7.30 -5.21
N ALA A 109 6.85 8.53 -5.72
CA ALA A 109 8.14 9.17 -5.95
C ALA A 109 8.52 9.90 -4.65
N THR A 110 9.43 9.34 -3.86
CA THR A 110 9.70 9.73 -2.48
C THR A 110 10.84 10.74 -2.33
N GLU A 111 11.59 11.01 -3.39
CA GLU A 111 12.85 11.75 -3.36
C GLU A 111 12.71 13.15 -2.73
N THR A 112 11.58 13.83 -2.97
CA THR A 112 11.33 15.16 -2.39
C THR A 112 11.08 15.06 -0.89
N ALA A 113 10.33 14.06 -0.44
CA ALA A 113 10.06 13.83 0.98
C ALA A 113 11.36 13.47 1.72
N GLU A 114 12.14 12.52 1.18
CA GLU A 114 13.44 12.11 1.76
C GLU A 114 14.42 13.30 1.87
N LYS A 115 14.51 14.11 0.84
CA LYS A 115 15.42 15.28 0.83
C LYS A 115 15.03 16.36 1.81
N GLU A 116 13.73 16.61 1.95
CA GLU A 116 13.22 17.79 2.67
C GLU A 116 12.68 17.50 4.06
N LEU A 117 12.24 16.26 4.29
CA LEU A 117 11.68 15.85 5.59
C LEU A 117 12.64 14.95 6.39
N GLY A 118 13.58 14.27 5.72
CA GLY A 118 14.54 13.34 6.35
C GLY A 118 14.01 11.92 6.32
#